data_8aada80da899821533473e94da3d596d
#
_entry.id   8aada80da899821533473e94da3d596d
#
_cell.length_a   1.000
_cell.length_b   1.000
_cell.length_c   1.000
_cell.angle_alpha   90.00
_cell.angle_beta   90.00
_cell.angle_gamma   90.00
#
_symmetry.space_group_name_H-M   'P 1'
#
loop_
_entity.id
_entity.type
_entity.pdbx_description
1 polymer ?
#
loop_
_entity_poly.entity_id
_entity_poly.type
_entity_poly.pdbx_seq_one_letter_code
_entity_poly.pdbx_strand_id
1 'polypeptide(L)'
;GDWQKTGDEDDVTTDEDVSVLETPFTAGTYGGVAFNSIEDVVNYYVEAYNYSKTLTAQYTDDQGATQTWYKLLGEEKLSVDTIKIDGSENAMINNMVPGIVDGVYSPGLNGLVPSTNRNPAMDTDEWDGNGESLQTSRLVADDLLDANVKDNGDGTITMQLQPKAVNMSMPGKDAQGHVFQTLGAIDSVVDSLGVLSWAQGTTAENCKVNYKGGVATVTINTSTKEIVKADYNMIAEVSVTHATIAVIKDKSASLFVRMTWSYPASAEYLMESKGVTLIG
;
A
#
# COMPACT_ATOMS: atom_id res chain seq x y z
N GLY A 1 2.57 7.87 12.68
CA GLY A 1 1.50 8.54 13.41
C GLY A 1 0.44 7.53 13.79
N ASP A 2 -0.01 7.67 14.96
CA ASP A 2 -0.93 6.73 15.58
C ASP A 2 -2.36 7.05 15.12
N TRP A 3 -2.70 6.59 13.93
CA TRP A 3 -4.05 6.79 13.39
C TRP A 3 -5.15 6.15 14.27
N GLN A 4 -4.76 5.25 15.18
CA GLN A 4 -5.68 4.64 16.13
C GLN A 4 -6.19 5.60 17.20
N LYS A 5 -5.53 6.77 17.36
CA LYS A 5 -5.89 7.75 18.37
C LYS A 5 -6.84 8.85 17.89
N THR A 6 -7.15 8.87 16.61
CA THR A 6 -7.89 9.99 16.01
C THR A 6 -9.36 9.71 15.78
N GLY A 7 -9.98 8.87 16.54
CA GLY A 7 -11.42 8.73 16.43
C GLY A 7 -11.92 7.76 17.47
N ASP A 8 -13.01 8.12 18.10
CA ASP A 8 -13.90 7.15 18.70
C ASP A 8 -14.19 6.10 17.63
N GLU A 9 -14.23 4.85 18.02
CA GLU A 9 -14.52 3.73 17.13
C GLU A 9 -15.85 3.86 16.38
N ASP A 10 -16.71 4.77 16.83
CA ASP A 10 -17.97 5.13 16.18
C ASP A 10 -17.81 6.14 15.03
N ASP A 11 -16.62 6.76 14.86
CA ASP A 11 -16.37 7.79 13.85
C ASP A 11 -15.77 7.25 12.54
N VAL A 12 -15.64 5.94 12.44
CA VAL A 12 -15.18 5.25 11.21
C VAL A 12 -16.12 5.48 10.02
N THR A 13 -17.34 5.96 10.31
CA THR A 13 -18.37 6.24 9.31
C THR A 13 -18.36 7.67 8.79
N THR A 14 -17.49 8.56 9.27
CA THR A 14 -17.40 9.91 8.72
C THR A 14 -16.64 9.85 7.39
N ASP A 15 -17.31 10.28 6.33
CA ASP A 15 -16.74 10.40 4.98
C ASP A 15 -15.70 11.53 4.89
N GLU A 16 -15.32 12.10 6.02
CA GLU A 16 -14.40 13.24 6.06
C GLU A 16 -12.96 12.78 5.83
N ASP A 17 -12.34 13.31 4.78
CA ASP A 17 -10.96 13.05 4.43
C ASP A 17 -10.06 14.05 5.16
N VAL A 18 -9.30 13.58 6.13
CA VAL A 18 -8.50 14.42 7.04
C VAL A 18 -7.02 14.06 6.91
N SER A 19 -6.16 15.09 6.89
CA SER A 19 -4.72 14.87 6.93
C SER A 19 -4.28 14.21 8.24
N VAL A 20 -3.45 13.17 8.12
CA VAL A 20 -2.80 12.49 9.24
C VAL A 20 -1.32 12.90 9.38
N LEU A 21 -0.84 13.78 8.52
CA LEU A 21 0.54 14.26 8.59
C LEU A 21 0.71 15.21 9.77
N GLU A 22 1.74 14.98 10.58
CA GLU A 22 2.02 15.80 11.76
C GLU A 22 2.62 17.17 11.37
N THR A 23 3.36 17.20 10.25
CA THR A 23 4.03 18.42 9.77
C THR A 23 3.38 18.85 8.46
N PRO A 24 2.92 20.12 8.37
CA PRO A 24 2.38 20.66 7.12
C PRO A 24 3.49 20.94 6.11
N PHE A 25 3.10 21.07 4.84
CA PHE A 25 4.01 21.57 3.80
C PHE A 25 4.43 23.00 4.10
N THR A 26 5.72 23.27 3.96
CA THR A 26 6.26 24.62 3.99
C THR A 26 7.15 24.80 2.77
N ALA A 27 6.87 25.82 1.96
CA ALA A 27 7.70 26.17 0.81
C ALA A 27 9.10 26.53 1.26
N GLY A 28 10.10 26.09 0.51
CA GLY A 28 11.50 26.35 0.82
C GLY A 28 12.45 25.52 -0.01
N THR A 29 13.73 25.60 0.34
CA THR A 29 14.80 24.79 -0.28
C THR A 29 15.21 23.70 0.70
N TYR A 30 15.16 22.47 0.23
CA TYR A 30 15.45 21.27 1.01
C TYR A 30 16.45 20.41 0.25
N GLY A 31 17.60 20.11 0.87
CA GLY A 31 18.66 19.36 0.21
C GLY A 31 19.17 19.99 -1.09
N GLY A 32 19.13 21.32 -1.17
CA GLY A 32 19.51 22.07 -2.36
C GLY A 32 18.43 22.14 -3.46
N VAL A 33 17.24 21.58 -3.21
CA VAL A 33 16.13 21.57 -4.16
C VAL A 33 15.03 22.51 -3.69
N ALA A 34 14.52 23.33 -4.61
CA ALA A 34 13.43 24.27 -4.31
C ALA A 34 12.07 23.58 -4.44
N PHE A 35 11.25 23.69 -3.40
CA PHE A 35 9.88 23.24 -3.38
C PHE A 35 8.97 24.40 -3.05
N ASN A 36 8.23 24.91 -4.02
CA ASN A 36 7.35 26.07 -3.87
C ASN A 36 5.90 25.67 -3.62
N SER A 37 5.57 24.45 -3.94
CA SER A 37 4.20 23.91 -3.84
C SER A 37 4.22 22.40 -3.64
N ILE A 38 3.07 21.84 -3.30
CA ILE A 38 2.88 20.38 -3.25
C ILE A 38 3.11 19.75 -4.64
N GLU A 39 2.78 20.45 -5.70
CA GLU A 39 3.07 19.99 -7.07
C GLU A 39 4.56 19.76 -7.29
N ASP A 40 5.43 20.61 -6.76
CA ASP A 40 6.88 20.40 -6.84
C ASP A 40 7.31 19.14 -6.08
N VAL A 41 6.70 18.87 -4.93
CA VAL A 41 6.94 17.63 -4.16
C VAL A 41 6.56 16.40 -4.99
N VAL A 42 5.37 16.42 -5.59
CA VAL A 42 4.88 15.31 -6.43
C VAL A 42 5.80 15.09 -7.63
N ASN A 43 6.13 16.15 -8.35
CA ASN A 43 6.98 16.04 -9.54
C ASN A 43 8.36 15.47 -9.21
N TYR A 44 8.95 15.91 -8.11
CA TYR A 44 10.24 15.39 -7.67
C TYR A 44 10.15 13.91 -7.27
N TYR A 45 9.11 13.55 -6.52
CA TYR A 45 8.85 12.16 -6.16
C TYR A 45 8.68 11.27 -7.39
N VAL A 46 7.86 11.70 -8.36
CA VAL A 46 7.61 10.92 -9.58
C VAL A 46 8.90 10.68 -10.36
N GLU A 47 9.74 11.69 -10.50
CA GLU A 47 11.04 11.54 -11.15
C GLU A 47 11.95 10.56 -10.41
N ALA A 48 12.04 10.70 -9.07
CA ALA A 48 12.85 9.82 -8.23
C ALA A 48 12.32 8.38 -8.26
N TYR A 49 11.01 8.21 -8.19
CA TYR A 49 10.36 6.90 -8.29
C TYR A 49 10.65 6.23 -9.65
N ASN A 50 10.41 6.95 -10.74
CA ASN A 50 10.62 6.41 -12.08
C ASN A 50 12.08 6.03 -12.29
N TYR A 51 12.99 6.88 -11.86
CA TYR A 51 14.42 6.58 -11.92
C TYR A 51 14.79 5.35 -11.08
N SER A 52 14.36 5.30 -9.84
CA SER A 52 14.70 4.20 -8.92
C SER A 52 14.17 2.86 -9.41
N LYS A 53 13.02 2.85 -10.09
CA LYS A 53 12.44 1.64 -10.70
C LYS A 53 13.31 1.09 -11.85
N THR A 54 14.16 1.88 -12.46
CA THR A 54 15.07 1.42 -13.52
C THR A 54 16.34 0.78 -12.96
N LEU A 55 16.64 0.99 -11.68
CA LEU A 55 17.86 0.50 -11.07
C LEU A 55 17.77 -1.00 -10.76
N THR A 56 18.88 -1.69 -10.95
CA THR A 56 19.02 -3.11 -10.64
C THR A 56 20.08 -3.33 -9.58
N ALA A 57 20.01 -4.48 -8.94
CA ALA A 57 21.00 -4.97 -7.99
C ALA A 57 21.31 -6.43 -8.26
N GLN A 58 22.42 -6.90 -7.73
CA GLN A 58 22.84 -8.29 -7.85
C GLN A 58 22.48 -9.05 -6.57
N TYR A 59 21.93 -10.23 -6.75
CA TYR A 59 21.55 -11.13 -5.67
C TYR A 59 22.15 -12.50 -5.90
N THR A 60 22.47 -13.22 -4.83
CA THR A 60 22.89 -14.61 -4.90
C THR A 60 21.72 -15.49 -4.50
N ASP A 61 21.34 -16.45 -5.33
CA ASP A 61 20.28 -17.42 -5.01
C ASP A 61 20.82 -18.58 -4.14
N ASP A 62 19.93 -19.52 -3.77
CA ASP A 62 20.25 -20.68 -2.94
C ASP A 62 21.13 -21.71 -3.64
N GLN A 63 21.27 -21.63 -4.96
CA GLN A 63 22.19 -22.43 -5.77
C GLN A 63 23.57 -21.78 -5.95
N GLY A 64 23.78 -20.60 -5.37
CA GLY A 64 25.00 -19.82 -5.53
C GLY A 64 25.07 -19.05 -6.85
N ALA A 65 24.04 -19.04 -7.65
CA ALA A 65 23.99 -18.28 -8.89
C ALA A 65 23.66 -16.81 -8.63
N THR A 66 24.20 -15.93 -9.48
CA THR A 66 23.91 -14.51 -9.42
C THR A 66 22.66 -14.20 -10.23
N GLN A 67 21.75 -13.47 -9.60
CA GLN A 67 20.51 -12.97 -10.20
C GLN A 67 20.55 -11.44 -10.25
N THR A 68 20.14 -10.86 -11.38
CA THR A 68 19.97 -9.42 -11.53
C THR A 68 18.49 -9.07 -11.43
N TRP A 69 18.13 -8.36 -10.36
CA TRP A 69 16.74 -7.95 -10.14
C TRP A 69 16.67 -6.46 -9.82
N TYR A 70 15.45 -5.98 -9.56
CA TYR A 70 15.25 -4.61 -9.12
C TYR A 70 15.98 -4.32 -7.84
N LYS A 71 16.62 -3.14 -7.82
CA LYS A 71 17.18 -2.62 -6.59
C LYS A 71 16.09 -2.24 -5.60
N LEU A 72 14.99 -1.65 -6.07
CA LEU A 72 13.87 -1.19 -5.23
C LEU A 72 12.93 -2.36 -4.86
N LEU A 73 13.50 -3.38 -4.26
CA LEU A 73 12.79 -4.55 -3.74
C LEU A 73 12.70 -4.45 -2.22
N GLY A 74 11.48 -4.39 -1.70
CA GLY A 74 11.22 -4.17 -0.28
C GLY A 74 10.54 -5.35 0.41
N GLU A 75 10.26 -5.15 1.68
CA GLU A 75 9.43 -6.06 2.46
C GLU A 75 7.97 -5.69 2.28
N GLU A 76 7.16 -6.66 1.93
CA GLU A 76 5.72 -6.53 1.83
C GLU A 76 5.06 -7.29 2.96
N LYS A 77 4.21 -6.62 3.74
CA LYS A 77 3.50 -7.21 4.88
C LYS A 77 2.03 -6.85 4.80
N LEU A 78 1.21 -7.82 5.17
CA LEU A 78 -0.23 -7.64 5.34
C LEU A 78 -0.58 -7.90 6.80
N SER A 79 -1.39 -7.04 7.38
CA SER A 79 -1.98 -7.26 8.70
C SER A 79 -3.47 -6.93 8.67
N VAL A 80 -4.23 -7.59 9.53
CA VAL A 80 -5.66 -7.41 9.65
C VAL A 80 -6.00 -7.16 11.11
N ASP A 81 -6.75 -6.10 11.35
CA ASP A 81 -7.29 -5.82 12.67
C ASP A 81 -8.46 -6.75 13.01
N THR A 82 -8.88 -6.72 14.25
CA THR A 82 -10.03 -7.47 14.75
C THR A 82 -11.29 -7.15 13.95
N ILE A 83 -12.01 -8.18 13.51
CA ILE A 83 -13.34 -8.01 12.91
C ILE A 83 -14.33 -7.59 13.99
N LYS A 84 -15.12 -6.58 13.67
CA LYS A 84 -16.27 -6.16 14.45
C LYS A 84 -17.55 -6.54 13.72
N ILE A 85 -18.49 -7.17 14.46
CA ILE A 85 -19.80 -7.53 13.96
C ILE A 85 -20.80 -6.65 14.70
N ASP A 86 -21.56 -5.85 13.94
CA ASP A 86 -22.45 -4.81 14.48
C ASP A 86 -21.74 -3.94 15.54
N GLY A 87 -20.47 -3.62 15.29
CA GLY A 87 -19.64 -2.80 16.19
C GLY A 87 -18.98 -3.53 17.35
N SER A 88 -19.18 -4.84 17.51
CA SER A 88 -18.63 -5.62 18.61
C SER A 88 -17.71 -6.74 18.14
N GLU A 89 -16.68 -7.03 18.92
CA GLU A 89 -15.77 -8.14 18.65
C GLU A 89 -16.45 -9.50 18.82
N ASN A 90 -16.07 -10.47 17.97
CA ASN A 90 -16.50 -11.85 18.07
C ASN A 90 -15.29 -12.79 18.02
N ALA A 91 -15.01 -13.46 19.13
CA ALA A 91 -13.81 -14.28 19.27
C ALA A 91 -13.75 -15.44 18.26
N MET A 92 -14.89 -16.06 17.97
CA MET A 92 -14.94 -17.18 17.00
C MET A 92 -14.55 -16.69 15.60
N ILE A 93 -15.12 -15.58 15.14
CA ILE A 93 -14.79 -15.01 13.84
C ILE A 93 -13.36 -14.53 13.79
N ASN A 94 -12.88 -13.84 14.83
CA ASN A 94 -11.51 -13.32 14.87
C ASN A 94 -10.46 -14.42 14.90
N ASN A 95 -10.77 -15.60 15.42
CA ASN A 95 -9.87 -16.74 15.34
C ASN A 95 -9.78 -17.35 13.92
N MET A 96 -10.79 -17.15 13.09
CA MET A 96 -10.83 -17.65 11.71
C MET A 96 -10.09 -16.73 10.72
N VAL A 97 -10.06 -15.43 10.98
CA VAL A 97 -9.61 -14.39 10.03
C VAL A 97 -8.18 -14.56 9.56
N PRO A 98 -7.18 -14.79 10.44
CA PRO A 98 -5.79 -14.92 9.97
C PRO A 98 -5.62 -16.01 8.92
N GLY A 99 -6.26 -17.18 9.10
CA GLY A 99 -6.21 -18.25 8.13
C GLY A 99 -6.87 -17.92 6.80
N ILE A 100 -7.96 -17.17 6.83
CA ILE A 100 -8.64 -16.69 5.61
C ILE A 100 -7.74 -15.74 4.85
N VAL A 101 -7.17 -14.76 5.55
CA VAL A 101 -6.30 -13.74 4.95
C VAL A 101 -5.03 -14.36 4.36
N ASP A 102 -4.38 -15.25 5.10
CA ASP A 102 -3.17 -15.94 4.64
C ASP A 102 -3.46 -16.75 3.36
N GLY A 103 -4.61 -17.41 3.30
CA GLY A 103 -5.00 -18.18 2.14
C GLY A 103 -5.27 -17.35 0.88
N VAL A 104 -5.67 -16.09 1.04
CA VAL A 104 -6.08 -15.20 -0.06
C VAL A 104 -4.93 -14.35 -0.57
N TYR A 105 -4.14 -13.77 0.34
CA TYR A 105 -3.19 -12.72 -0.02
C TYR A 105 -1.74 -13.18 -0.09
N SER A 106 -1.37 -14.23 0.62
CA SER A 106 0.02 -14.70 0.65
C SER A 106 0.64 -14.94 -0.74
N PRO A 107 -0.08 -15.54 -1.70
CA PRO A 107 0.49 -15.75 -3.04
C PRO A 107 0.68 -14.48 -3.86
N GLY A 108 0.03 -13.38 -3.49
CA GLY A 108 0.10 -12.11 -4.21
C GLY A 108 1.25 -11.19 -3.78
N LEU A 109 1.95 -11.55 -2.72
CA LEU A 109 3.03 -10.71 -2.19
C LEU A 109 4.30 -10.88 -3.02
N ASN A 110 4.81 -9.79 -3.57
CA ASN A 110 5.96 -9.81 -4.48
C ASN A 110 7.14 -8.91 -4.06
N GLY A 111 6.96 -8.09 -3.02
CA GLY A 111 8.01 -7.20 -2.51
C GLY A 111 8.32 -5.98 -3.37
N LEU A 112 7.58 -5.73 -4.44
CA LEU A 112 7.78 -4.52 -5.24
C LEU A 112 7.32 -3.27 -4.47
N VAL A 113 8.06 -2.18 -4.60
CA VAL A 113 7.86 -0.94 -3.82
C VAL A 113 7.72 0.27 -4.73
N PRO A 114 6.60 0.95 -4.75
CA PRO A 114 5.26 0.38 -4.62
C PRO A 114 4.95 -0.46 -5.84
N SER A 115 3.96 -1.29 -5.74
CA SER A 115 3.60 -2.19 -6.82
C SER A 115 2.43 -1.71 -7.68
N THR A 116 2.08 -0.43 -7.62
CA THR A 116 1.06 0.16 -8.50
C THR A 116 1.40 -0.03 -9.97
N ASN A 117 2.69 0.04 -10.28
CA ASN A 117 3.22 -0.31 -11.58
C ASN A 117 4.28 -1.38 -11.37
N ARG A 118 4.01 -2.56 -11.85
CA ARG A 118 4.95 -3.67 -11.75
C ARG A 118 6.02 -3.57 -12.82
N ASN A 119 7.18 -4.02 -12.49
CA ASN A 119 8.26 -3.98 -13.43
C ASN A 119 8.34 -5.32 -14.18
N PRO A 120 8.21 -5.31 -15.51
CA PRO A 120 8.18 -6.53 -16.30
C PRO A 120 9.49 -7.34 -16.28
N ALA A 121 10.63 -6.75 -15.89
CA ALA A 121 11.88 -7.51 -15.82
C ALA A 121 11.91 -8.50 -14.64
N MET A 122 11.15 -8.22 -13.57
CA MET A 122 10.99 -9.18 -12.46
C MET A 122 9.77 -10.09 -12.59
N ASP A 123 8.76 -9.58 -13.27
CA ASP A 123 7.48 -10.27 -13.41
C ASP A 123 6.94 -9.95 -14.80
N THR A 124 7.42 -10.71 -15.78
CA THR A 124 7.19 -10.47 -17.20
C THR A 124 5.74 -10.60 -17.62
N ASP A 125 4.91 -11.25 -16.82
CA ASP A 125 3.52 -11.52 -17.18
C ASP A 125 2.56 -10.47 -16.65
N GLU A 126 3.07 -9.49 -15.91
CA GLU A 126 2.23 -8.57 -15.16
C GLU A 126 2.22 -7.17 -15.74
N TRP A 127 1.07 -6.81 -16.30
CA TRP A 127 0.74 -5.48 -16.76
C TRP A 127 -0.38 -4.89 -15.92
N ASP A 128 -0.48 -3.56 -15.89
CA ASP A 128 -1.54 -2.88 -15.17
C ASP A 128 -2.93 -3.00 -15.82
N GLY A 129 -3.03 -3.74 -16.89
CA GLY A 129 -4.26 -3.92 -17.66
C GLY A 129 -4.53 -2.86 -18.71
N ASN A 130 -3.69 -1.82 -18.80
CA ASN A 130 -3.84 -0.72 -19.76
C ASN A 130 -2.80 -0.74 -20.88
N GLY A 131 -1.86 -1.66 -20.86
CA GLY A 131 -0.76 -1.71 -21.81
C GLY A 131 0.27 -0.60 -21.63
N GLU A 132 0.30 0.06 -20.48
CA GLU A 132 1.24 1.12 -20.18
C GLU A 132 2.52 0.58 -19.50
N SER A 133 3.58 1.40 -19.52
CA SER A 133 4.84 1.06 -18.86
C SER A 133 4.64 0.96 -17.34
N LEU A 134 5.04 -0.17 -16.77
CA LEU A 134 4.99 -0.41 -15.34
C LEU A 134 6.08 0.34 -14.55
N GLN A 135 6.93 1.08 -15.23
CA GLN A 135 7.99 1.87 -14.59
C GLN A 135 7.60 3.32 -14.33
N THR A 136 6.43 3.73 -14.80
CA THR A 136 6.00 5.14 -14.74
C THR A 136 4.93 5.33 -13.67
N SER A 137 5.19 6.24 -12.73
CA SER A 137 4.16 6.68 -11.77
C SER A 137 3.13 7.55 -12.48
N ARG A 138 1.87 7.38 -12.09
CA ARG A 138 0.73 8.18 -12.55
C ARG A 138 0.30 9.25 -11.55
N LEU A 139 1.05 9.39 -10.44
CA LEU A 139 0.71 10.32 -9.39
C LEU A 139 0.73 11.77 -9.90
N VAL A 140 -0.32 12.51 -9.59
CA VAL A 140 -0.45 13.95 -9.83
C VAL A 140 -0.81 14.65 -8.53
N ALA A 141 -0.61 15.96 -8.46
CA ALA A 141 -0.85 16.73 -7.24
C ALA A 141 -2.31 16.64 -6.76
N ASP A 142 -3.27 16.58 -7.67
CA ASP A 142 -4.69 16.45 -7.34
C ASP A 142 -5.05 15.13 -6.64
N ASP A 143 -4.21 14.11 -6.74
CA ASP A 143 -4.40 12.85 -6.02
C ASP A 143 -4.15 12.98 -4.52
N LEU A 144 -3.39 13.99 -4.11
CA LEU A 144 -2.96 14.13 -2.73
C LEU A 144 -3.89 15.01 -1.91
N LEU A 145 -4.24 14.50 -0.73
CA LEU A 145 -4.87 15.30 0.31
C LEU A 145 -3.86 16.20 0.99
N ASP A 146 -2.66 15.69 1.24
CA ASP A 146 -1.59 16.40 1.91
C ASP A 146 -0.23 15.82 1.54
N ALA A 147 0.81 16.63 1.66
CA ALA A 147 2.20 16.23 1.48
C ALA A 147 3.13 17.16 2.25
N ASN A 148 4.35 16.72 2.49
CA ASN A 148 5.40 17.56 3.06
C ASN A 148 6.78 17.12 2.56
N VAL A 149 7.79 17.91 2.90
CA VAL A 149 9.19 17.61 2.64
C VAL A 149 10.05 18.11 3.79
N LYS A 150 11.09 17.37 4.11
CA LYS A 150 12.04 17.69 5.18
C LYS A 150 13.47 17.47 4.69
N ASP A 151 14.39 18.37 5.06
CA ASP A 151 15.82 18.20 4.85
C ASP A 151 16.41 17.37 6.01
N ASN A 152 17.09 16.29 5.69
CA ASN A 152 17.73 15.44 6.70
C ASN A 152 19.14 15.91 7.07
N GLY A 153 19.68 16.88 6.33
CA GLY A 153 21.01 17.44 6.60
C GLY A 153 22.20 16.57 6.16
N ASP A 154 21.94 15.46 5.49
CA ASP A 154 22.94 14.46 5.06
C ASP A 154 22.99 14.24 3.54
N GLY A 155 22.41 15.15 2.78
CA GLY A 155 22.26 14.99 1.32
C GLY A 155 21.02 14.24 0.91
N THR A 156 20.16 13.90 1.86
CA THR A 156 18.85 13.30 1.59
C THR A 156 17.71 14.21 2.07
N ILE A 157 16.56 14.04 1.45
CA ILE A 157 15.30 14.63 1.88
C ILE A 157 14.29 13.52 2.14
N THR A 158 13.35 13.76 3.05
CA THR A 158 12.22 12.86 3.30
C THR A 158 10.94 13.58 2.98
N MET A 159 10.09 12.97 2.17
CA MET A 159 8.76 13.47 1.87
C MET A 159 7.70 12.47 2.31
N GLN A 160 6.55 13.00 2.70
CA GLN A 160 5.36 12.23 3.02
C GLN A 160 4.26 12.60 2.06
N LEU A 161 3.55 11.59 1.57
CA LEU A 161 2.48 11.72 0.59
C LEU A 161 1.25 11.01 1.15
N GLN A 162 0.16 11.74 1.32
CA GLN A 162 -1.12 11.16 1.72
C GLN A 162 -2.12 11.33 0.57
N PRO A 163 -2.51 10.24 -0.10
CA PRO A 163 -3.54 10.33 -1.14
C PRO A 163 -4.92 10.58 -0.54
N LYS A 164 -5.79 11.18 -1.33
CA LYS A 164 -7.21 11.34 -1.02
C LYS A 164 -7.87 9.98 -0.82
N ALA A 165 -8.89 9.93 0.02
CA ALA A 165 -9.69 8.72 0.23
C ALA A 165 -10.37 8.28 -1.07
N VAL A 166 -10.45 6.98 -1.28
CA VAL A 166 -11.12 6.37 -2.45
C VAL A 166 -11.91 5.15 -2.00
N ASN A 167 -13.16 5.06 -2.44
CA ASN A 167 -13.97 3.86 -2.32
C ASN A 167 -13.68 2.93 -3.50
N MET A 168 -13.49 1.65 -3.25
CA MET A 168 -13.30 0.63 -4.28
C MET A 168 -12.15 0.95 -5.24
N SER A 169 -11.02 1.35 -4.69
CA SER A 169 -9.83 1.72 -5.47
C SER A 169 -9.38 0.59 -6.38
N MET A 170 -8.98 0.97 -7.59
CA MET A 170 -8.37 0.08 -8.57
C MET A 170 -6.89 0.43 -8.75
N PRO A 171 -5.98 -0.55 -8.78
CA PRO A 171 -4.56 -0.30 -8.98
C PRO A 171 -4.29 0.55 -10.21
N GLY A 172 -3.51 1.61 -10.04
CA GLY A 172 -3.11 2.51 -11.12
C GLY A 172 -4.21 3.41 -11.69
N LYS A 173 -5.40 3.49 -11.07
CA LYS A 173 -6.56 4.17 -11.65
C LYS A 173 -7.04 5.41 -10.91
N ASP A 174 -6.69 5.57 -9.66
CA ASP A 174 -7.23 6.62 -8.79
C ASP A 174 -6.18 7.07 -7.78
N ALA A 175 -6.52 8.01 -6.90
CA ALA A 175 -5.58 8.60 -5.97
C ALA A 175 -4.85 7.55 -5.12
N GLN A 176 -5.55 6.58 -4.56
CA GLN A 176 -4.95 5.51 -3.77
C GLN A 176 -4.12 4.56 -4.65
N GLY A 177 -4.66 4.20 -5.82
CA GLY A 177 -3.99 3.34 -6.79
C GLY A 177 -2.77 3.98 -7.44
N HIS A 178 -2.62 5.31 -7.41
CA HIS A 178 -1.43 6.01 -7.88
C HIS A 178 -0.29 6.02 -6.86
N VAL A 179 -0.57 5.75 -5.58
CA VAL A 179 0.43 5.70 -4.50
C VAL A 179 0.71 4.28 -4.07
N PHE A 180 -0.34 3.46 -3.90
CA PHE A 180 -0.25 2.10 -3.37
C PHE A 180 -0.71 1.07 -4.38
N GLN A 181 -0.32 -0.18 -4.17
CA GLN A 181 -1.02 -1.29 -4.81
C GLN A 181 -2.29 -1.59 -4.03
N THR A 182 -3.40 -1.07 -4.51
CA THR A 182 -4.71 -1.34 -3.91
C THR A 182 -5.21 -2.73 -4.28
N LEU A 183 -6.21 -3.22 -3.56
CA LEU A 183 -6.67 -4.61 -3.72
C LEU A 183 -7.46 -4.84 -5.02
N GLY A 184 -7.97 -3.78 -5.61
CA GLY A 184 -8.80 -3.88 -6.81
C GLY A 184 -10.18 -4.47 -6.52
N ALA A 185 -10.76 -5.13 -7.51
CA ALA A 185 -12.04 -5.81 -7.37
C ALA A 185 -11.87 -7.08 -6.52
N ILE A 186 -12.51 -7.12 -5.35
CA ILE A 186 -12.38 -8.23 -4.41
C ILE A 186 -13.55 -9.23 -4.47
N ASP A 187 -14.52 -9.01 -5.34
CA ASP A 187 -15.73 -9.82 -5.42
C ASP A 187 -15.43 -11.31 -5.60
N SER A 188 -14.59 -11.64 -6.57
CA SER A 188 -14.21 -13.03 -6.83
C SER A 188 -13.41 -13.65 -5.69
N VAL A 189 -12.59 -12.85 -5.01
CA VAL A 189 -11.83 -13.28 -3.84
C VAL A 189 -12.76 -13.63 -2.69
N VAL A 190 -13.71 -12.75 -2.40
CA VAL A 190 -14.72 -12.97 -1.35
C VAL A 190 -15.59 -14.18 -1.68
N ASP A 191 -16.04 -14.31 -2.93
CA ASP A 191 -16.84 -15.45 -3.36
C ASP A 191 -16.08 -16.78 -3.23
N SER A 192 -14.76 -16.76 -3.44
CA SER A 192 -13.94 -17.97 -3.34
C SER A 192 -13.75 -18.49 -1.91
N LEU A 193 -14.02 -17.67 -0.90
CA LEU A 193 -13.82 -18.05 0.50
C LEU A 193 -14.73 -19.19 0.95
N GLY A 194 -15.93 -19.29 0.38
CA GLY A 194 -16.86 -20.38 0.66
C GLY A 194 -17.47 -20.39 2.06
N VAL A 195 -16.98 -19.56 2.97
CA VAL A 195 -17.44 -19.47 4.36
C VAL A 195 -18.47 -18.35 4.56
N LEU A 196 -18.57 -17.46 3.58
CA LEU A 196 -19.38 -16.25 3.62
C LEU A 196 -20.51 -16.38 2.61
N SER A 197 -21.71 -16.05 3.03
CA SER A 197 -22.89 -15.95 2.16
C SER A 197 -23.67 -14.67 2.49
N TRP A 198 -24.60 -14.30 1.62
CA TRP A 198 -25.39 -13.09 1.75
C TRP A 198 -26.85 -13.44 2.03
N ALA A 199 -27.41 -12.85 3.09
CA ALA A 199 -28.84 -12.99 3.39
C ALA A 199 -29.71 -12.32 2.32
N GLN A 200 -29.18 -11.29 1.69
CA GLN A 200 -29.79 -10.63 0.52
C GLN A 200 -28.72 -9.91 -0.28
N GLY A 201 -28.99 -9.66 -1.56
CA GLY A 201 -28.08 -8.96 -2.45
C GLY A 201 -26.90 -9.80 -2.93
N THR A 202 -26.00 -9.15 -3.64
CA THR A 202 -24.79 -9.75 -4.23
C THR A 202 -23.55 -9.36 -3.44
N THR A 203 -22.42 -9.98 -3.73
CA THR A 203 -21.12 -9.60 -3.16
C THR A 203 -20.80 -8.14 -3.44
N ALA A 204 -20.98 -7.67 -4.68
CA ALA A 204 -20.72 -6.29 -5.05
C ALA A 204 -21.58 -5.28 -4.29
N GLU A 205 -22.83 -5.62 -4.01
CA GLU A 205 -23.74 -4.77 -3.24
C GLU A 205 -23.38 -4.73 -1.74
N ASN A 206 -22.91 -5.84 -1.20
CA ASN A 206 -22.70 -6.02 0.23
C ASN A 206 -21.26 -5.81 0.69
N CYS A 207 -20.28 -5.83 -0.21
CA CYS A 207 -18.87 -5.70 0.14
C CYS A 207 -18.30 -4.39 -0.39
N LYS A 208 -17.79 -3.55 0.51
CA LYS A 208 -17.16 -2.26 0.19
C LYS A 208 -15.78 -2.20 0.79
N VAL A 209 -14.86 -1.55 0.08
CA VAL A 209 -13.50 -1.28 0.54
C VAL A 209 -13.25 0.22 0.44
N ASN A 210 -13.01 0.86 1.57
CA ASN A 210 -12.70 2.28 1.64
C ASN A 210 -11.23 2.47 2.03
N TYR A 211 -10.47 3.14 1.18
CA TYR A 211 -9.05 3.43 1.40
C TYR A 211 -8.91 4.85 1.92
N LYS A 212 -8.30 5.01 3.09
CA LYS A 212 -8.20 6.31 3.74
C LYS A 212 -7.07 6.32 4.78
N GLY A 213 -6.36 7.44 4.87
CA GLY A 213 -5.39 7.69 5.94
C GLY A 213 -4.02 7.05 5.74
N GLY A 214 -3.81 6.30 4.67
CA GLY A 214 -2.50 5.74 4.36
C GLY A 214 -1.49 6.82 3.93
N VAL A 215 -0.22 6.57 4.19
CA VAL A 215 0.88 7.52 3.91
C VAL A 215 2.05 6.77 3.30
N ALA A 216 2.64 7.36 2.26
CA ALA A 216 3.96 6.99 1.78
C ALA A 216 5.01 7.94 2.35
N THR A 217 6.05 7.41 2.97
CA THR A 217 7.19 8.16 3.49
C THR A 217 8.45 7.72 2.74
N VAL A 218 9.06 8.63 1.99
CA VAL A 218 10.12 8.30 1.05
C VAL A 218 11.32 9.20 1.28
N THR A 219 12.50 8.61 1.40
CA THR A 219 13.76 9.31 1.53
C THR A 219 14.55 9.20 0.22
N ILE A 220 14.96 10.34 -0.30
CA ILE A 220 15.58 10.47 -1.62
C ILE A 220 16.96 11.13 -1.47
N ASN A 221 17.96 10.55 -2.11
CA ASN A 221 19.27 11.18 -2.28
C ASN A 221 19.15 12.27 -3.35
N THR A 222 19.38 13.53 -2.98
CA THR A 222 19.19 14.66 -3.90
C THR A 222 20.28 14.77 -4.98
N SER A 223 21.45 14.17 -4.77
CA SER A 223 22.50 14.14 -5.78
C SER A 223 22.18 13.18 -6.92
N THR A 224 21.52 12.07 -6.63
CA THR A 224 21.27 10.99 -7.60
C THR A 224 19.79 10.89 -7.99
N LYS A 225 18.88 11.44 -7.21
CA LYS A 225 17.41 11.21 -7.23
C LYS A 225 17.02 9.77 -6.95
N GLU A 226 17.89 8.99 -6.36
CA GLU A 226 17.58 7.61 -5.97
C GLU A 226 16.78 7.59 -4.66
N ILE A 227 15.72 6.80 -4.64
CA ILE A 227 15.02 6.45 -3.39
C ILE A 227 15.94 5.52 -2.60
N VAL A 228 16.32 5.93 -1.40
CA VAL A 228 17.23 5.17 -0.54
C VAL A 228 16.52 4.53 0.64
N LYS A 229 15.33 5.01 0.96
CA LYS A 229 14.44 4.42 1.97
C LYS A 229 12.99 4.74 1.61
N ALA A 230 12.10 3.80 1.85
CA ALA A 230 10.67 4.02 1.67
C ALA A 230 9.83 3.18 2.62
N ASP A 231 8.72 3.76 3.08
CA ASP A 231 7.65 3.11 3.82
C ASP A 231 6.33 3.50 3.18
N TYR A 232 5.70 2.56 2.50
CA TYR A 232 4.36 2.72 1.96
C TYR A 232 3.39 2.01 2.89
N ASN A 233 2.51 2.75 3.52
CA ASN A 233 1.54 2.22 4.49
C ASN A 233 0.13 2.47 3.97
N MET A 234 -0.49 1.46 3.38
CA MET A 234 -1.85 1.49 2.87
C MET A 234 -2.82 1.00 3.93
N ILE A 235 -3.92 1.72 4.10
CA ILE A 235 -4.99 1.36 5.03
C ILE A 235 -6.29 1.22 4.23
N ALA A 236 -6.96 0.08 4.39
CA ALA A 236 -8.24 -0.20 3.76
C ALA A 236 -9.24 -0.70 4.83
N GLU A 237 -10.41 -0.09 4.87
CA GLU A 237 -11.54 -0.59 5.65
C GLU A 237 -12.42 -1.45 4.75
N VAL A 238 -12.55 -2.72 5.09
CA VAL A 238 -13.46 -3.65 4.43
C VAL A 238 -14.74 -3.73 5.25
N SER A 239 -15.87 -3.40 4.62
CA SER A 239 -17.19 -3.44 5.25
C SER A 239 -18.10 -4.37 4.48
N VAL A 240 -18.84 -5.18 5.19
CA VAL A 240 -19.86 -6.07 4.61
C VAL A 240 -21.20 -5.85 5.29
N THR A 241 -22.28 -6.01 4.51
CA THR A 241 -23.66 -5.99 4.99
C THR A 241 -24.32 -7.31 4.65
N HIS A 242 -25.39 -7.66 5.37
CA HIS A 242 -26.17 -8.89 5.14
C HIS A 242 -25.31 -10.17 5.09
N ALA A 243 -24.24 -10.19 5.85
CA ALA A 243 -23.30 -11.31 5.87
C ALA A 243 -23.77 -12.42 6.77
N THR A 244 -23.61 -13.65 6.31
CA THR A 244 -23.83 -14.87 7.08
C THR A 244 -22.56 -15.69 7.06
N ILE A 245 -22.02 -15.98 8.24
CA ILE A 245 -20.85 -16.83 8.42
C ILE A 245 -21.07 -17.74 9.64
N ALA A 246 -21.00 -19.05 9.42
CA ALA A 246 -21.30 -20.06 10.44
C ALA A 246 -22.67 -19.82 11.09
N VAL A 247 -22.74 -19.63 12.43
CA VAL A 247 -23.98 -19.38 13.16
C VAL A 247 -24.39 -17.91 13.17
N ILE A 248 -23.56 -17.02 12.65
CA ILE A 248 -23.82 -15.57 12.58
C ILE A 248 -24.57 -15.30 11.28
N LYS A 249 -25.78 -14.78 11.38
CA LYS A 249 -26.67 -14.61 10.23
C LYS A 249 -27.12 -13.17 10.08
N ASP A 250 -27.07 -12.69 8.84
CA ASP A 250 -27.57 -11.38 8.43
C ASP A 250 -27.05 -10.24 9.31
N LYS A 251 -25.73 -10.12 9.37
CA LYS A 251 -25.04 -9.10 10.15
C LYS A 251 -24.16 -8.21 9.28
N SER A 252 -23.92 -7.01 9.77
CA SER A 252 -22.89 -6.13 9.24
C SER A 252 -21.57 -6.37 9.97
N ALA A 253 -20.47 -6.32 9.24
CA ALA A 253 -19.14 -6.49 9.81
C ALA A 253 -18.14 -5.55 9.12
N SER A 254 -17.07 -5.22 9.82
CA SER A 254 -15.98 -4.42 9.29
C SER A 254 -14.64 -4.86 9.86
N LEU A 255 -13.59 -4.61 9.11
CA LEU A 255 -12.22 -4.82 9.54
C LEU A 255 -11.30 -3.85 8.80
N PHE A 256 -10.14 -3.54 9.39
CA PHE A 256 -9.08 -2.82 8.70
C PHE A 256 -8.01 -3.77 8.21
N VAL A 257 -7.63 -3.59 6.96
CA VAL A 257 -6.49 -4.24 6.33
C VAL A 257 -5.40 -3.20 6.18
N ARG A 258 -4.18 -3.55 6.57
CA ARG A 258 -2.99 -2.74 6.34
C ARG A 258 -2.01 -3.51 5.49
N MET A 259 -1.52 -2.87 4.45
CA MET A 259 -0.41 -3.37 3.66
C MET A 259 0.73 -2.38 3.73
N THR A 260 1.92 -2.89 4.00
CA THR A 260 3.13 -2.09 4.04
C THR A 260 4.17 -2.62 3.07
N TRP A 261 4.87 -1.69 2.43
CA TRP A 261 6.03 -1.97 1.58
C TRP A 261 7.17 -1.14 2.12
N SER A 262 8.19 -1.79 2.66
CA SER A 262 9.32 -1.13 3.31
C SER A 262 10.61 -1.43 2.54
N TYR A 263 11.35 -0.39 2.18
CA TYR A 263 12.61 -0.49 1.49
C TYR A 263 13.72 0.20 2.30
N PRO A 264 14.92 -0.38 2.43
CA PRO A 264 15.34 -1.70 1.96
C PRO A 264 14.65 -2.86 2.69
N ALA A 265 14.54 -3.99 2.01
CA ALA A 265 14.15 -5.24 2.67
C ALA A 265 15.25 -5.75 3.59
N SER A 266 14.87 -6.42 4.69
CA SER A 266 15.85 -7.12 5.52
C SER A 266 16.42 -8.34 4.78
N ALA A 267 17.65 -8.73 5.14
CA ALA A 267 18.27 -9.93 4.60
C ALA A 267 17.43 -11.19 4.90
N GLU A 268 16.83 -11.25 6.08
CA GLU A 268 15.96 -12.36 6.48
C GLU A 268 14.72 -12.46 5.58
N TYR A 269 14.04 -11.35 5.33
CA TYR A 269 12.88 -11.31 4.44
C TYR A 269 13.24 -11.75 3.02
N LEU A 270 14.35 -11.26 2.47
CA LEU A 270 14.79 -11.65 1.12
C LEU A 270 15.08 -13.14 1.04
N MET A 271 15.72 -13.72 2.05
CA MET A 271 15.99 -15.15 2.08
C MET A 271 14.71 -15.96 2.20
N GLU A 272 13.81 -15.62 3.12
CA GLU A 272 12.56 -16.34 3.35
C GLU A 272 11.57 -16.22 2.18
N SER A 273 11.44 -15.04 1.60
CA SER A 273 10.42 -14.75 0.57
C SER A 273 10.90 -14.97 -0.86
N LYS A 274 12.19 -14.78 -1.13
CA LYS A 274 12.79 -14.83 -2.48
C LYS A 274 13.90 -15.86 -2.62
N GLY A 275 14.42 -16.40 -1.52
CA GLY A 275 15.53 -17.35 -1.55
C GLY A 275 16.84 -16.71 -2.01
N VAL A 276 17.03 -15.42 -1.78
CA VAL A 276 18.20 -14.68 -2.27
C VAL A 276 18.85 -13.85 -1.18
N THR A 277 20.12 -13.52 -1.41
CA THR A 277 20.91 -12.59 -0.61
C THR A 277 21.40 -11.45 -1.51
N LEU A 278 21.28 -10.22 -1.04
CA LEU A 278 21.78 -9.06 -1.74
C LEU A 278 23.32 -9.06 -1.71
N ILE A 279 23.95 -8.84 -2.86
CA ILE A 279 25.41 -8.72 -3.00
C ILE A 279 25.80 -7.23 -2.90
N GLY A 280 26.74 -6.95 -2.09
CA GLY A 280 27.28 -5.61 -1.92
C GLY A 280 26.74 -4.87 -0.75
#